data_a3b71c57764e058046fedcde6d6d979d
#
_entry.id   a3b71c57764e058046fedcde6d6d979d
#
_cell.length_a   1.000
_cell.length_b   1.000
_cell.length_c   1.000
_cell.angle_alpha   90.00
_cell.angle_beta   90.00
_cell.angle_gamma   90.00
#
_symmetry.space_group_name_H-M   'P 1'
#
loop_
_entity.id
_entity.type
_entity.pdbx_description
1 polymer ?
#
loop_
_entity_poly.entity_id
_entity_poly.type
_entity_poly.pdbx_seq_one_letter_code
_entity_poly.pdbx_strand_id
1 'polypeptide(L)'
;MKKLLCTVLSTVFAISSAAALNMSAYADSANTQQVSYNYWYNSSTGYTDENVHTRQMEKLDRGLIAIKTDGGVYLSWRLFDSEDNIFGSADKNVSFNVYRDGKKISEVATKTNYVDSTVGTNYSVAPVMNDFEGDKCDAVTVNENSYFDIPLSKPDDETIYDPSGNELATYSFFPADCSTGDVDGDGEYEIIVKWTSSEHDVGSPGDPAYSGTVHLAAYKLDGTKLWKNDIALGKNVYSSAHTLQFLVYDFDGDGKSEVMCQTSLGSKDGQGKYVSNAAQTDEEIKAITDEENSTADYRGYGRITEGKEFLTVFNGETGVAMDTINLPTTRGSENGVDYGDDFGNRSNRFVSDVAYLDGEKPYAIYLRGYYFGRNGKQRTSIAGISWDGTALSPTYRFDTQKGQEGYFDGAYQYVGNGNHNCTVADVDNDGKDEFITGALCMEVNDDNEFRPKWCTYLQHGDALHIGNYDP
;
A
#
# COMPACT_ATOMS: atom_id res chain seq x y z
N MET A 1 32.88 7.95 0.14
CA MET A 1 31.89 6.89 -0.07
C MET A 1 31.31 6.54 1.29
N LYS A 2 30.23 7.18 1.65
CA LYS A 2 29.54 6.92 2.91
C LYS A 2 28.60 5.75 2.65
N LYS A 3 28.87 4.62 3.29
CA LYS A 3 27.89 3.55 3.50
C LYS A 3 26.78 4.13 4.40
N LEU A 4 25.84 4.82 3.83
CA LEU A 4 24.57 5.12 4.46
C LEU A 4 23.61 4.04 3.98
N LEU A 5 23.76 2.88 4.56
CA LEU A 5 22.93 1.76 4.24
C LEU A 5 21.72 1.75 5.15
N CYS A 6 20.62 1.69 4.59
CA CYS A 6 19.42 0.91 4.93
C CYS A 6 19.37 0.24 6.32
N THR A 7 19.72 0.94 7.37
CA THR A 7 19.41 0.49 8.74
C THR A 7 17.91 0.70 9.05
N VAL A 8 17.24 1.53 8.29
CA VAL A 8 15.79 1.78 8.42
C VAL A 8 14.98 0.65 7.78
N LEU A 9 15.49 0.04 6.69
CA LEU A 9 14.82 -1.13 6.11
C LEU A 9 14.86 -2.36 7.01
N SER A 10 15.89 -2.53 7.83
CA SER A 10 16.04 -3.73 8.65
C SER A 10 15.04 -3.86 9.80
N THR A 11 14.42 -2.78 10.25
CA THR A 11 13.51 -2.81 11.40
C THR A 11 12.03 -2.94 11.00
N VAL A 12 11.65 -2.42 9.86
CA VAL A 12 10.29 -2.60 9.31
C VAL A 12 10.20 -3.93 8.58
N PHE A 13 11.26 -4.37 7.93
CA PHE A 13 11.36 -5.66 7.26
C PHE A 13 11.48 -6.86 8.21
N ALA A 14 11.85 -6.69 9.47
CA ALA A 14 11.99 -7.82 10.38
C ALA A 14 10.66 -8.52 10.71
N ILE A 15 9.52 -7.96 10.37
CA ILE A 15 8.19 -8.56 10.60
C ILE A 15 7.50 -8.99 9.30
N SER A 16 7.79 -8.35 8.16
CA SER A 16 7.16 -8.70 6.87
C SER A 16 8.12 -9.11 5.77
N SER A 17 9.40 -8.80 5.88
CA SER A 17 10.39 -8.96 4.80
C SER A 17 11.29 -10.19 4.91
N ALA A 18 11.16 -10.97 5.98
CA ALA A 18 11.78 -12.29 5.99
C ALA A 18 11.23 -13.21 4.86
N ALA A 19 10.17 -12.79 4.18
CA ALA A 19 9.53 -13.54 3.11
C ALA A 19 10.18 -13.40 1.73
N ALA A 20 11.10 -12.47 1.55
CA ALA A 20 11.57 -12.10 0.22
C ALA A 20 12.81 -12.85 -0.29
N LEU A 21 13.29 -13.83 0.44
CA LEU A 21 14.48 -14.58 0.06
C LEU A 21 14.11 -15.92 -0.58
N ASN A 22 14.21 -16.03 -1.89
CA ASN A 22 13.94 -17.22 -2.70
C ASN A 22 12.50 -17.72 -2.65
N MET A 23 11.57 -16.88 -3.07
CA MET A 23 10.22 -17.29 -3.37
C MET A 23 10.18 -17.83 -4.79
N SER A 24 10.20 -19.14 -4.95
CA SER A 24 9.93 -19.74 -6.24
C SER A 24 8.43 -19.74 -6.48
N ALA A 25 8.06 -19.36 -7.71
CA ALA A 25 6.70 -19.27 -8.14
C ALA A 25 5.96 -20.60 -7.96
N TYR A 26 4.81 -20.55 -7.36
CA TYR A 26 3.81 -21.57 -7.56
C TYR A 26 3.22 -21.38 -8.96
N ALA A 27 3.97 -21.83 -9.97
CA ALA A 27 3.47 -21.86 -11.32
C ALA A 27 2.65 -23.13 -11.49
N ASP A 28 1.38 -23.11 -11.19
CA ASP A 28 0.47 -23.89 -12.00
C ASP A 28 -0.97 -23.37 -12.01
N SER A 29 -1.49 -23.43 -13.24
CA SER A 29 -2.85 -23.28 -13.69
C SER A 29 -3.51 -21.91 -13.50
N ALA A 30 -3.60 -21.24 -14.63
CA ALA A 30 -4.67 -20.33 -14.95
C ALA A 30 -6.00 -20.91 -14.46
N ASN A 31 -6.41 -20.55 -13.27
CA ASN A 31 -7.80 -20.59 -12.90
C ASN A 31 -8.04 -19.79 -11.64
N THR A 32 -8.69 -18.66 -11.85
CA THR A 32 -9.56 -17.99 -10.89
C THR A 32 -9.17 -18.19 -9.43
N GLN A 33 -8.59 -17.18 -8.88
CA GLN A 33 -8.30 -17.06 -7.47
C GLN A 33 -9.53 -16.94 -6.59
N GLN A 34 -10.43 -17.85 -6.72
CA GLN A 34 -11.13 -18.27 -5.53
C GLN A 34 -10.18 -19.22 -4.80
N VAL A 35 -9.07 -18.68 -4.28
CA VAL A 35 -8.16 -19.46 -3.50
C VAL A 35 -8.90 -19.96 -2.29
N SER A 36 -9.42 -21.12 -2.48
CA SER A 36 -9.33 -22.22 -1.55
C SER A 36 -9.83 -22.05 -0.13
N TYR A 37 -10.59 -21.04 0.22
CA TYR A 37 -11.56 -21.22 1.29
C TYR A 37 -12.39 -22.46 1.00
N ASN A 38 -12.77 -22.70 -0.25
CA ASN A 38 -13.47 -23.89 -0.72
C ASN A 38 -12.64 -25.18 -0.70
N TYR A 39 -11.33 -25.15 -0.83
CA TYR A 39 -10.52 -26.36 -0.88
C TYR A 39 -10.49 -27.08 0.47
N TRP A 40 -10.34 -26.37 1.56
CA TRP A 40 -10.36 -26.92 2.91
C TRP A 40 -11.77 -27.07 3.48
N TYR A 41 -12.70 -26.22 3.08
CA TYR A 41 -14.06 -26.19 3.57
C TYR A 41 -14.99 -27.24 2.95
N ASN A 42 -14.85 -27.54 1.68
CA ASN A 42 -15.81 -28.35 0.95
C ASN A 42 -15.56 -29.84 0.97
N SER A 43 -14.40 -30.33 1.41
CA SER A 43 -14.08 -31.72 1.12
C SER A 43 -14.42 -32.72 2.19
N SER A 44 -14.62 -32.37 3.45
CA SER A 44 -14.80 -33.42 4.44
C SER A 44 -15.62 -33.14 5.69
N THR A 45 -15.95 -31.91 6.03
CA THR A 45 -16.55 -31.62 7.34
C THR A 45 -18.03 -31.27 7.31
N GLY A 46 -18.63 -30.96 6.16
CA GLY A 46 -20.03 -30.52 6.07
C GLY A 46 -20.30 -29.20 6.81
N TYR A 47 -19.27 -28.45 7.14
CA TYR A 47 -19.39 -27.16 7.82
C TYR A 47 -19.84 -26.11 6.83
N THR A 48 -21.04 -25.61 6.99
CA THR A 48 -21.56 -24.43 6.31
C THR A 48 -21.61 -23.31 7.35
N ASP A 49 -20.60 -22.44 7.36
CA ASP A 49 -20.69 -21.19 8.07
C ASP A 49 -21.43 -20.19 7.15
N GLU A 50 -22.58 -19.72 7.57
CA GLU A 50 -23.37 -18.75 6.78
C GLU A 50 -22.68 -17.38 6.69
N ASN A 51 -21.62 -17.17 7.48
CA ASN A 51 -20.85 -15.93 7.54
C ASN A 51 -19.47 -16.00 6.85
N VAL A 52 -19.17 -17.06 6.10
CA VAL A 52 -17.92 -17.13 5.35
C VAL A 52 -18.00 -16.25 4.13
N HIS A 53 -17.39 -15.11 4.18
CA HIS A 53 -17.17 -14.25 3.04
C HIS A 53 -16.02 -14.83 2.19
N THR A 54 -16.23 -14.87 0.87
CA THR A 54 -15.19 -15.29 -0.07
C THR A 54 -14.35 -14.06 -0.43
N ARG A 55 -13.26 -13.83 0.30
CA ARG A 55 -12.36 -12.71 0.02
C ARG A 55 -11.55 -12.97 -1.26
N GLN A 56 -11.42 -11.96 -2.11
CA GLN A 56 -10.49 -11.94 -3.23
C GLN A 56 -9.09 -11.65 -2.70
N MET A 57 -8.34 -12.71 -2.39
CA MET A 57 -6.99 -12.59 -1.82
C MET A 57 -5.93 -12.54 -2.92
N GLU A 58 -4.79 -11.91 -2.63
CA GLU A 58 -3.60 -12.03 -3.48
C GLU A 58 -3.17 -13.49 -3.61
N LYS A 59 -2.67 -13.86 -4.78
CA LYS A 59 -2.09 -15.17 -5.03
C LYS A 59 -0.68 -15.23 -4.46
N LEU A 60 -0.59 -15.54 -3.18
CA LEU A 60 0.67 -15.62 -2.48
C LEU A 60 1.18 -17.07 -2.43
N ASP A 61 2.49 -17.24 -2.54
CA ASP A 61 3.15 -18.45 -2.14
C ASP A 61 3.28 -18.55 -0.62
N ARG A 62 3.86 -19.64 -0.12
CA ARG A 62 4.09 -19.82 1.34
C ARG A 62 5.07 -18.81 1.94
N GLY A 63 5.86 -18.10 1.16
CA GLY A 63 6.89 -17.17 1.62
C GLY A 63 7.88 -17.82 2.57
N LEU A 64 8.21 -19.10 2.37
CA LEU A 64 9.15 -19.81 3.21
C LEU A 64 10.54 -19.22 3.04
N ILE A 65 11.19 -18.92 4.16
CA ILE A 65 12.62 -18.58 4.22
C ILE A 65 13.38 -19.59 5.03
N ALA A 66 14.65 -19.79 4.69
CA ALA A 66 15.60 -20.62 5.42
C ALA A 66 16.88 -19.84 5.63
N ILE A 67 17.20 -19.50 6.87
CA ILE A 67 18.34 -18.64 7.23
C ILE A 67 19.27 -19.42 8.17
N LYS A 68 20.54 -19.45 7.83
CA LYS A 68 21.57 -20.03 8.70
C LYS A 68 21.79 -19.17 9.93
N THR A 69 21.83 -19.82 11.08
CA THR A 69 22.09 -19.21 12.39
C THR A 69 23.10 -20.03 13.16
N ASP A 70 23.58 -19.51 14.29
CA ASP A 70 24.47 -20.27 15.18
C ASP A 70 23.81 -21.55 15.75
N GLY A 71 22.46 -21.56 15.82
CA GLY A 71 21.68 -22.69 16.32
C GLY A 71 21.24 -23.70 15.27
N GLY A 72 21.61 -23.50 14.00
CA GLY A 72 21.15 -24.32 12.86
C GLY A 72 20.52 -23.49 11.75
N VAL A 73 19.37 -23.93 11.24
CA VAL A 73 18.63 -23.20 10.21
C VAL A 73 17.31 -22.70 10.78
N TYR A 74 17.10 -21.39 10.79
CA TYR A 74 15.83 -20.77 11.12
C TYR A 74 14.93 -20.74 9.88
N LEU A 75 13.71 -21.24 10.05
CA LEU A 75 12.65 -21.26 9.04
C LEU A 75 11.52 -20.35 9.49
N SER A 76 10.91 -19.61 8.55
CA SER A 76 9.69 -18.85 8.77
C SER A 76 8.84 -18.87 7.51
N TRP A 77 7.50 -18.88 7.66
CA TRP A 77 6.57 -18.93 6.54
C TRP A 77 5.27 -18.18 6.88
N ARG A 78 4.42 -17.93 5.87
CA ARG A 78 3.13 -17.29 6.03
C ARG A 78 2.08 -18.22 6.61
N LEU A 79 1.22 -17.69 7.46
CA LEU A 79 -0.09 -18.23 7.74
C LEU A 79 -1.08 -17.54 6.79
N PHE A 80 -1.88 -18.31 6.07
CA PHE A 80 -2.93 -17.74 5.24
C PHE A 80 -4.20 -17.55 6.06
N ASP A 81 -4.99 -16.56 5.69
CA ASP A 81 -6.27 -16.27 6.31
C ASP A 81 -7.20 -17.50 6.36
N SER A 82 -7.21 -18.29 5.26
CA SER A 82 -7.93 -19.57 5.19
C SER A 82 -7.47 -20.65 6.18
N GLU A 83 -6.31 -20.49 6.77
CA GLU A 83 -5.70 -21.43 7.73
C GLU A 83 -5.84 -20.96 9.17
N ASP A 84 -6.12 -19.68 9.37
CA ASP A 84 -6.36 -19.13 10.70
C ASP A 84 -7.80 -19.29 11.10
N ASN A 85 -8.02 -19.33 12.39
CA ASN A 85 -9.34 -19.43 12.96
C ASN A 85 -9.87 -18.06 13.36
N ILE A 86 -9.96 -17.16 12.42
CA ILE A 86 -10.34 -15.76 12.64
C ILE A 86 -11.76 -15.66 13.24
N PHE A 87 -12.63 -16.60 12.95
CA PHE A 87 -14.04 -16.58 13.35
C PHE A 87 -14.37 -17.45 14.57
N GLY A 88 -13.39 -17.71 15.44
CA GLY A 88 -13.63 -18.22 16.79
C GLY A 88 -14.06 -19.68 16.90
N SER A 89 -13.95 -20.52 15.86
CA SER A 89 -14.17 -21.95 16.03
C SER A 89 -12.90 -22.62 16.58
N ALA A 90 -12.92 -23.00 17.85
CA ALA A 90 -11.80 -23.60 18.58
C ALA A 90 -11.26 -24.92 18.00
N ASP A 91 -11.80 -25.39 16.90
CA ASP A 91 -11.58 -26.74 16.38
C ASP A 91 -10.68 -26.82 15.14
N LYS A 92 -10.17 -25.67 14.63
CA LYS A 92 -9.29 -25.66 13.44
C LYS A 92 -7.86 -25.37 13.84
N ASN A 93 -7.14 -26.40 14.20
CA ASN A 93 -5.72 -26.32 14.43
C ASN A 93 -5.00 -26.62 13.12
N VAL A 94 -4.44 -25.58 12.47
CA VAL A 94 -3.45 -25.81 11.43
C VAL A 94 -2.13 -26.19 12.08
N SER A 95 -1.48 -27.23 11.57
CA SER A 95 -0.07 -27.51 11.81
C SER A 95 0.68 -27.53 10.49
N PHE A 96 1.98 -27.53 10.56
CA PHE A 96 2.83 -27.52 9.36
C PHE A 96 3.85 -28.65 9.43
N ASN A 97 3.88 -29.48 8.40
CA ASN A 97 4.94 -30.43 8.21
C ASN A 97 6.16 -29.74 7.64
N VAL A 98 7.30 -29.87 8.30
CA VAL A 98 8.58 -29.29 7.89
C VAL A 98 9.43 -30.38 7.25
N TYR A 99 9.99 -30.07 6.09
CA TYR A 99 10.82 -30.95 5.31
C TYR A 99 12.22 -30.38 5.13
N ARG A 100 13.24 -31.22 5.33
CA ARG A 100 14.64 -30.99 5.00
C ARG A 100 15.08 -31.96 3.93
N ASP A 101 15.60 -31.47 2.83
CA ASP A 101 16.08 -32.29 1.69
C ASP A 101 15.04 -33.36 1.28
N GLY A 102 13.76 -32.96 1.22
CA GLY A 102 12.62 -33.78 0.84
C GLY A 102 12.08 -34.73 1.91
N LYS A 103 12.69 -34.78 3.11
CA LYS A 103 12.25 -35.67 4.21
C LYS A 103 11.56 -34.86 5.32
N LYS A 104 10.38 -35.31 5.77
CA LYS A 104 9.72 -34.73 6.93
C LYS A 104 10.62 -34.87 8.17
N ILE A 105 10.89 -33.75 8.84
CA ILE A 105 11.73 -33.66 10.03
C ILE A 105 10.94 -33.24 11.28
N SER A 106 9.85 -32.52 11.09
CA SER A 106 9.03 -32.04 12.20
C SER A 106 7.58 -31.78 11.76
N GLU A 107 6.71 -31.66 12.75
CA GLU A 107 5.40 -31.05 12.63
C GLU A 107 5.31 -29.92 13.64
N VAL A 108 4.91 -28.74 13.18
CA VAL A 108 4.85 -27.51 13.95
C VAL A 108 3.41 -27.08 14.07
N ALA A 109 2.86 -27.09 15.26
CA ALA A 109 1.53 -26.59 15.58
C ALA A 109 1.63 -25.19 16.19
N THR A 110 0.61 -24.37 15.97
CA THR A 110 0.40 -23.05 16.63
C THR A 110 1.45 -21.98 16.34
N LYS A 111 2.32 -22.16 15.35
CA LYS A 111 3.31 -21.15 14.94
C LYS A 111 3.79 -21.40 13.52
N THR A 112 4.33 -20.37 12.89
CA THR A 112 4.83 -20.37 11.52
C THR A 112 6.36 -20.20 11.44
N ASN A 113 7.07 -20.79 12.40
CA ASN A 113 8.53 -20.79 12.39
C ASN A 113 9.08 -22.08 13.04
N TYR A 114 10.30 -22.41 12.67
CA TYR A 114 11.00 -23.59 13.20
C TYR A 114 12.51 -23.39 13.16
N VAL A 115 13.24 -23.93 14.13
CA VAL A 115 14.71 -23.98 14.10
C VAL A 115 15.12 -25.44 13.96
N ASP A 116 15.78 -25.77 12.85
CA ASP A 116 16.39 -27.07 12.64
C ASP A 116 17.85 -27.02 13.09
N SER A 117 18.20 -27.77 14.13
CA SER A 117 19.57 -27.86 14.62
C SER A 117 20.53 -28.61 13.67
N THR A 118 19.98 -29.27 12.66
CA THR A 118 20.76 -29.97 11.62
C THR A 118 20.66 -29.20 10.32
N VAL A 119 21.75 -28.70 9.81
CA VAL A 119 21.79 -27.93 8.56
C VAL A 119 21.52 -28.85 7.36
N GLY A 120 20.44 -28.58 6.61
CA GLY A 120 20.15 -29.16 5.30
C GLY A 120 20.53 -28.21 4.17
N THR A 121 20.29 -28.63 2.94
CA THR A 121 20.47 -27.78 1.75
C THR A 121 19.18 -27.05 1.39
N ASN A 122 18.05 -27.78 1.39
CA ASN A 122 16.75 -27.25 0.98
C ASN A 122 15.68 -27.55 2.02
N TYR A 123 14.75 -26.63 2.16
CA TYR A 123 13.60 -26.76 3.05
C TYR A 123 12.29 -26.48 2.33
N SER A 124 11.23 -27.18 2.73
CA SER A 124 9.87 -26.89 2.32
C SER A 124 8.91 -27.17 3.48
N VAL A 125 7.71 -26.59 3.41
CA VAL A 125 6.64 -26.80 4.40
C VAL A 125 5.33 -27.16 3.69
N ALA A 126 4.47 -27.92 4.37
CA ALA A 126 3.13 -28.22 3.94
C ALA A 126 2.17 -27.97 5.10
N PRO A 127 1.01 -27.33 4.89
CA PRO A 127 -0.02 -27.18 5.91
C PRO A 127 -0.68 -28.53 6.19
N VAL A 128 -1.12 -28.74 7.42
CA VAL A 128 -1.91 -29.89 7.82
C VAL A 128 -3.15 -29.40 8.54
N MET A 129 -4.32 -29.67 8.02
CA MET A 129 -5.60 -29.34 8.60
C MET A 129 -6.48 -30.59 8.74
N ASN A 130 -7.03 -30.81 9.92
CA ASN A 130 -7.88 -31.99 10.20
C ASN A 130 -7.19 -33.31 9.81
N ASP A 131 -5.91 -33.47 10.15
CA ASP A 131 -5.06 -34.62 9.79
C ASP A 131 -4.80 -34.82 8.28
N PHE A 132 -5.20 -33.86 7.46
CA PHE A 132 -4.93 -33.89 6.02
C PHE A 132 -3.78 -32.93 5.65
N GLU A 133 -2.76 -33.48 4.99
CA GLU A 133 -1.63 -32.67 4.50
C GLU A 133 -2.00 -32.07 3.15
N GLY A 134 -1.90 -30.72 3.06
CA GLY A 134 -2.07 -29.97 1.84
C GLY A 134 -0.81 -29.95 0.98
N ASP A 135 -0.84 -29.12 -0.06
CA ASP A 135 0.27 -29.01 -0.99
C ASP A 135 1.53 -28.46 -0.31
N LYS A 136 2.64 -29.07 -0.66
CA LYS A 136 3.96 -28.62 -0.19
C LYS A 136 4.40 -27.43 -1.01
N CYS A 137 4.86 -26.37 -0.34
CA CYS A 137 5.48 -25.27 -1.05
C CYS A 137 6.78 -25.70 -1.74
N ASP A 138 7.23 -24.93 -2.69
CA ASP A 138 8.51 -25.08 -3.31
C ASP A 138 9.65 -25.05 -2.31
N ALA A 139 10.72 -25.76 -2.63
CA ALA A 139 11.84 -25.89 -1.73
C ALA A 139 12.75 -24.66 -1.84
N VAL A 140 13.04 -24.03 -0.70
CA VAL A 140 13.98 -22.92 -0.61
C VAL A 140 15.35 -23.38 -0.15
N THR A 141 16.39 -22.76 -0.71
CA THR A 141 17.79 -23.00 -0.33
C THR A 141 18.15 -22.19 0.91
N VAL A 142 19.02 -22.73 1.75
CA VAL A 142 19.49 -22.02 2.95
C VAL A 142 20.33 -20.81 2.58
N ASN A 143 19.94 -19.65 3.10
CA ASN A 143 20.72 -18.43 3.02
C ASN A 143 21.76 -18.36 4.15
N GLU A 144 23.00 -18.02 3.80
CA GLU A 144 24.09 -17.86 4.75
C GLU A 144 23.97 -16.58 5.59
N ASN A 145 23.29 -15.55 5.05
CA ASN A 145 23.06 -14.27 5.70
C ASN A 145 21.57 -14.05 6.00
N SER A 146 21.27 -13.25 7.02
CA SER A 146 19.92 -12.81 7.34
C SER A 146 19.46 -11.60 6.54
N TYR A 147 20.21 -11.17 5.53
CA TYR A 147 19.92 -10.06 4.63
C TYR A 147 20.51 -10.33 3.24
N PHE A 148 20.03 -9.57 2.27
CA PHE A 148 20.62 -9.41 0.95
C PHE A 148 20.52 -7.96 0.50
N ASP A 149 21.39 -7.56 -0.42
CA ASP A 149 21.45 -6.21 -0.96
C ASP A 149 20.75 -6.20 -2.33
N ILE A 150 19.81 -5.25 -2.51
CA ILE A 150 19.16 -5.00 -3.79
C ILE A 150 19.79 -3.75 -4.39
N PRO A 151 20.51 -3.86 -5.51
CA PRO A 151 21.08 -2.68 -6.17
C PRO A 151 19.99 -1.83 -6.82
N LEU A 152 19.91 -0.56 -6.46
CA LEU A 152 18.93 0.38 -6.99
C LEU A 152 19.59 1.37 -7.96
N SER A 153 18.88 1.74 -9.03
CA SER A 153 19.29 2.76 -9.99
C SER A 153 18.62 4.09 -9.64
N LYS A 154 19.40 5.01 -9.08
CA LYS A 154 18.91 6.35 -8.71
C LYS A 154 18.51 7.14 -9.98
N PRO A 155 17.39 7.88 -9.96
CA PRO A 155 17.05 8.85 -11.02
C PRO A 155 18.15 9.90 -11.19
N ASP A 156 18.27 10.46 -12.39
CA ASP A 156 19.17 11.58 -12.66
C ASP A 156 18.79 12.81 -11.83
N ASP A 157 19.77 13.64 -11.50
CA ASP A 157 19.53 14.88 -10.78
C ASP A 157 18.63 15.81 -11.62
N GLU A 158 17.66 16.47 -10.97
CA GLU A 158 16.67 17.33 -11.62
C GLU A 158 16.91 18.79 -11.27
N THR A 159 16.99 19.66 -12.28
CA THR A 159 17.02 21.11 -12.11
C THR A 159 15.61 21.67 -12.27
N ILE A 160 15.12 22.37 -11.25
CA ILE A 160 13.83 23.04 -11.28
C ILE A 160 14.00 24.54 -11.54
N TYR A 161 12.99 25.11 -12.18
CA TYR A 161 12.98 26.50 -12.62
C TYR A 161 11.73 27.21 -12.09
N ASP A 162 11.86 28.53 -11.85
CA ASP A 162 10.71 29.37 -11.57
C ASP A 162 9.85 29.59 -12.84
N PRO A 163 8.63 30.14 -12.72
CA PRO A 163 7.78 30.44 -13.87
C PRO A 163 8.39 31.41 -14.88
N SER A 164 9.43 32.15 -14.50
CA SER A 164 10.16 33.06 -15.37
C SER A 164 11.34 32.39 -16.11
N GLY A 165 11.58 31.08 -15.80
CA GLY A 165 12.67 30.30 -16.39
C GLY A 165 14.02 30.47 -15.70
N ASN A 166 14.10 31.09 -14.52
CA ASN A 166 15.31 31.12 -13.72
C ASN A 166 15.49 29.82 -12.94
N GLU A 167 16.72 29.30 -12.92
CA GLU A 167 17.06 28.13 -12.11
C GLU A 167 16.86 28.44 -10.63
N LEU A 168 16.11 27.58 -9.95
CA LEU A 168 15.84 27.65 -8.52
C LEU A 168 16.79 26.75 -7.72
N ALA A 169 16.91 25.49 -8.14
CA ALA A 169 17.77 24.51 -7.49
C ALA A 169 17.95 23.26 -8.35
N THR A 170 19.03 22.52 -8.11
CA THR A 170 19.22 21.17 -8.62
C THR A 170 19.13 20.19 -7.46
N TYR A 171 18.30 19.18 -7.60
CA TYR A 171 18.01 18.15 -6.58
C TYR A 171 18.57 16.80 -7.00
N SER A 172 19.09 16.09 -6.03
CA SER A 172 19.45 14.67 -6.13
C SER A 172 18.43 13.84 -5.38
N PHE A 173 18.19 12.63 -5.85
CA PHE A 173 17.17 11.73 -5.31
C PHE A 173 17.75 10.72 -4.33
N PHE A 174 16.91 10.28 -3.40
CA PHE A 174 17.20 9.18 -2.47
C PHE A 174 15.94 8.30 -2.32
N PRO A 175 16.10 7.01 -1.99
CA PRO A 175 14.96 6.13 -1.73
C PRO A 175 14.36 6.49 -0.36
N ALA A 176 13.09 6.87 -0.35
CA ALA A 176 12.40 7.36 0.84
C ALA A 176 11.43 6.34 1.43
N ASP A 177 10.83 5.51 0.59
CA ASP A 177 9.83 4.53 0.98
C ASP A 177 9.75 3.41 -0.06
N CYS A 178 9.21 2.25 0.32
CA CYS A 178 8.97 1.16 -0.60
C CYS A 178 7.75 0.34 -0.19
N SER A 179 7.14 -0.32 -1.18
CA SER A 179 6.13 -1.35 -1.00
C SER A 179 6.47 -2.55 -1.88
N THR A 180 5.88 -3.70 -1.62
CA THR A 180 6.14 -4.93 -2.35
C THR A 180 4.85 -5.53 -2.87
N GLY A 181 4.93 -6.23 -3.99
CA GLY A 181 3.85 -7.03 -4.57
C GLY A 181 4.42 -7.90 -5.69
N ASP A 182 3.73 -8.96 -6.03
CA ASP A 182 4.01 -9.76 -7.22
C ASP A 182 3.40 -9.03 -8.43
N VAL A 183 4.18 -8.14 -9.04
CA VAL A 183 3.65 -7.26 -10.09
C VAL A 183 3.68 -7.89 -11.47
N ASP A 184 4.48 -8.93 -11.69
CA ASP A 184 4.55 -9.63 -12.98
C ASP A 184 3.92 -11.04 -12.95
N GLY A 185 3.46 -11.49 -11.79
CA GLY A 185 2.73 -12.74 -11.60
C GLY A 185 3.63 -13.99 -11.62
N ASP A 186 4.93 -13.82 -11.38
CA ASP A 186 5.89 -14.93 -11.37
C ASP A 186 6.00 -15.61 -9.98
N GLY A 187 5.32 -15.07 -8.97
CA GLY A 187 5.26 -15.59 -7.61
C GLY A 187 6.35 -15.05 -6.70
N GLU A 188 7.31 -14.30 -7.21
CA GLU A 188 8.27 -13.54 -6.43
C GLU A 188 7.78 -12.10 -6.24
N TYR A 189 8.18 -11.45 -5.14
CA TYR A 189 7.84 -10.05 -4.93
C TYR A 189 8.83 -9.12 -5.60
N GLU A 190 8.31 -8.13 -6.28
CA GLU A 190 9.02 -6.96 -6.71
C GLU A 190 8.94 -5.87 -5.63
N ILE A 191 9.86 -4.92 -5.73
CA ILE A 191 9.91 -3.76 -4.86
C ILE A 191 9.60 -2.51 -5.67
N ILE A 192 8.57 -1.79 -5.26
CA ILE A 192 8.25 -0.47 -5.78
C ILE A 192 8.89 0.56 -4.84
N VAL A 193 9.85 1.32 -5.37
CA VAL A 193 10.62 2.31 -4.59
C VAL A 193 10.15 3.71 -4.92
N LYS A 194 9.82 4.48 -3.88
CA LYS A 194 9.57 5.93 -3.98
C LYS A 194 10.89 6.68 -3.86
N TRP A 195 11.24 7.41 -4.92
CA TRP A 195 12.37 8.32 -4.95
C TRP A 195 11.90 9.75 -4.69
N THR A 196 12.53 10.40 -3.75
CA THR A 196 12.23 11.79 -3.37
C THR A 196 13.49 12.62 -3.32
N SER A 197 13.35 13.90 -3.51
CA SER A 197 14.45 14.88 -3.42
C SER A 197 14.45 15.67 -2.11
N SER A 198 13.44 15.51 -1.27
CA SER A 198 13.27 16.25 -0.02
C SER A 198 12.66 15.40 1.06
N GLU A 199 13.21 15.48 2.26
CA GLU A 199 12.62 14.95 3.50
C GLU A 199 11.84 16.01 4.28
N HIS A 200 11.86 17.27 3.81
CA HIS A 200 11.28 18.37 4.57
C HIS A 200 9.76 18.29 4.62
N ASP A 201 9.28 18.20 5.82
CA ASP A 201 7.88 18.44 6.12
C ASP A 201 7.66 19.95 6.25
N VAL A 202 6.81 20.47 5.39
CA VAL A 202 6.53 21.90 5.36
C VAL A 202 5.61 22.28 6.51
N GLY A 203 6.20 22.60 7.64
CA GLY A 203 5.49 22.87 8.90
C GLY A 203 4.97 24.30 9.04
N SER A 204 5.55 25.26 8.31
CA SER A 204 5.28 26.70 8.48
C SER A 204 5.04 27.41 7.16
N PRO A 205 4.29 28.53 7.14
CA PRO A 205 3.92 29.24 5.92
C PRO A 205 5.09 29.76 5.08
N GLY A 206 6.24 29.98 5.67
CA GLY A 206 7.43 30.51 4.99
C GLY A 206 8.47 29.46 4.63
N ASP A 207 8.22 28.19 4.96
CA ASP A 207 9.19 27.13 4.66
C ASP A 207 9.28 26.88 3.15
N PRO A 208 10.49 26.80 2.58
CA PRO A 208 10.67 26.46 1.17
C PRO A 208 10.10 25.07 0.90
N ALA A 209 9.39 24.93 -0.18
CA ALA A 209 8.76 23.69 -0.59
C ALA A 209 9.18 23.23 -1.99
N TYR A 210 10.16 23.90 -2.58
CA TYR A 210 10.72 23.49 -3.85
C TYR A 210 11.32 22.10 -3.69
N SER A 211 10.93 21.20 -4.58
CA SER A 211 11.43 19.83 -4.64
C SER A 211 11.47 19.36 -6.08
N GLY A 212 12.29 18.37 -6.37
CA GLY A 212 12.21 17.64 -7.63
C GLY A 212 10.94 16.79 -7.69
N THR A 213 10.66 16.28 -8.86
CA THR A 213 9.54 15.38 -9.14
C THR A 213 9.68 14.09 -8.33
N VAL A 214 8.60 13.61 -7.70
CA VAL A 214 8.59 12.30 -7.07
C VAL A 214 8.56 11.22 -8.15
N HIS A 215 9.40 10.20 -8.01
CA HIS A 215 9.43 9.05 -8.91
C HIS A 215 9.06 7.76 -8.18
N LEU A 216 8.38 6.85 -8.89
CA LEU A 216 8.23 5.46 -8.49
C LEU A 216 8.97 4.59 -9.50
N ALA A 217 9.69 3.58 -9.01
CA ALA A 217 10.43 2.63 -9.84
C ALA A 217 10.26 1.20 -9.30
N ALA A 218 10.07 0.23 -10.20
CA ALA A 218 9.92 -1.17 -9.87
C ALA A 218 11.22 -1.94 -10.11
N TYR A 219 11.57 -2.81 -9.16
CA TYR A 219 12.77 -3.63 -9.21
C TYR A 219 12.49 -5.07 -8.79
N LYS A 220 13.07 -6.01 -9.50
CA LYS A 220 13.22 -7.39 -9.01
C LYS A 220 14.22 -7.44 -7.85
N LEU A 221 14.20 -8.52 -7.08
CA LEU A 221 15.08 -8.68 -5.92
C LEU A 221 16.58 -8.74 -6.28
N ASP A 222 16.92 -9.01 -7.54
CA ASP A 222 18.29 -8.94 -8.04
C ASP A 222 18.72 -7.52 -8.47
N GLY A 223 17.82 -6.54 -8.38
CA GLY A 223 18.02 -5.15 -8.79
C GLY A 223 17.71 -4.87 -10.26
N THR A 224 17.19 -5.85 -11.00
CA THR A 224 16.71 -5.63 -12.36
C THR A 224 15.53 -4.66 -12.33
N LYS A 225 15.65 -3.52 -13.03
CA LYS A 225 14.59 -2.54 -13.15
C LYS A 225 13.55 -3.02 -14.16
N LEU A 226 12.27 -3.07 -13.75
CA LEU A 226 11.18 -3.55 -14.59
C LEU A 226 10.71 -2.50 -15.60
N TRP A 227 10.48 -1.30 -15.15
CA TRP A 227 9.90 -0.26 -15.98
C TRP A 227 10.97 0.45 -16.83
N LYS A 228 10.62 0.72 -18.08
CA LYS A 228 11.50 1.43 -19.01
C LYS A 228 11.88 2.81 -18.47
N ASN A 229 10.91 3.54 -17.94
CA ASN A 229 11.10 4.81 -17.25
C ASN A 229 10.51 4.68 -15.84
N ASP A 230 10.94 5.55 -14.93
CA ASP A 230 10.23 5.73 -13.67
C ASP A 230 8.88 6.38 -13.95
N ILE A 231 7.87 6.03 -13.16
CA ILE A 231 6.64 6.81 -13.09
C ILE A 231 7.04 8.14 -12.46
N ALA A 232 6.90 9.24 -13.21
CA ALA A 232 7.23 10.58 -12.75
C ALA A 232 5.93 11.31 -12.40
N LEU A 233 5.77 11.68 -11.13
CA LEU A 233 4.58 12.37 -10.66
C LEU A 233 4.70 13.86 -10.93
N GLY A 234 3.61 14.50 -11.37
CA GLY A 234 3.62 15.91 -11.72
C GLY A 234 3.91 16.84 -10.54
N LYS A 235 4.12 18.10 -10.79
CA LYS A 235 4.54 19.11 -9.79
C LYS A 235 3.58 19.26 -8.62
N ASN A 236 2.30 18.92 -8.79
CA ASN A 236 1.29 18.98 -7.72
C ASN A 236 1.32 17.76 -6.78
N VAL A 237 2.21 16.82 -7.01
CA VAL A 237 2.50 15.73 -6.06
C VAL A 237 3.74 16.12 -5.27
N TYR A 238 3.52 16.31 -3.99
CA TYR A 238 4.50 16.88 -3.10
C TYR A 238 5.56 15.87 -2.69
N SER A 239 6.83 16.28 -2.68
CA SER A 239 7.94 15.44 -2.22
C SER A 239 8.21 15.67 -0.74
N SER A 240 7.47 14.99 0.12
CA SER A 240 7.77 14.94 1.56
C SER A 240 7.34 13.63 2.19
N ALA A 241 7.75 13.39 3.42
CA ALA A 241 7.52 12.14 4.13
C ALA A 241 6.03 11.78 4.31
N HIS A 242 5.13 12.77 4.34
CA HIS A 242 3.72 12.56 4.70
C HIS A 242 2.73 12.85 3.58
N THR A 243 3.19 13.12 2.36
CA THR A 243 2.31 13.71 1.35
C THR A 243 1.87 12.76 0.27
N LEU A 244 2.72 11.86 -0.17
CA LEU A 244 2.38 10.86 -1.17
C LEU A 244 2.26 9.50 -0.52
N GLN A 245 1.10 8.89 -0.65
CA GLN A 245 0.86 7.48 -0.36
C GLN A 245 0.71 6.73 -1.67
N PHE A 246 1.27 5.53 -1.76
CA PHE A 246 1.05 4.62 -2.87
C PHE A 246 0.80 3.22 -2.33
N LEU A 247 -0.06 2.49 -3.01
CA LEU A 247 -0.46 1.14 -2.65
C LEU A 247 -0.04 0.19 -3.76
N VAL A 248 0.44 -0.98 -3.37
CA VAL A 248 0.78 -2.08 -4.29
C VAL A 248 -0.03 -3.29 -3.83
N TYR A 249 -0.96 -3.73 -4.65
CA TYR A 249 -1.86 -4.84 -4.33
C TYR A 249 -2.53 -5.38 -5.60
N ASP A 250 -2.92 -6.64 -5.60
CA ASP A 250 -3.75 -7.25 -6.65
C ASP A 250 -5.22 -6.86 -6.42
N PHE A 251 -5.60 -5.67 -6.95
CA PHE A 251 -6.92 -5.10 -6.71
C PHE A 251 -8.04 -5.75 -7.52
N ASP A 252 -7.74 -6.33 -8.69
CA ASP A 252 -8.75 -6.96 -9.55
C ASP A 252 -8.74 -8.50 -9.51
N GLY A 253 -7.76 -9.09 -8.81
CA GLY A 253 -7.68 -10.53 -8.60
C GLY A 253 -7.13 -11.30 -9.81
N ASP A 254 -6.40 -10.66 -10.70
CA ASP A 254 -5.81 -11.31 -11.88
C ASP A 254 -4.49 -12.05 -11.56
N GLY A 255 -3.95 -11.86 -10.36
CA GLY A 255 -2.72 -12.47 -9.85
C GLY A 255 -1.49 -11.62 -10.07
N LYS A 256 -1.66 -10.36 -10.44
CA LYS A 256 -0.60 -9.36 -10.56
C LYS A 256 -0.96 -8.10 -9.80
N SER A 257 -0.05 -7.63 -8.98
CA SER A 257 -0.32 -6.43 -8.20
C SER A 257 -0.25 -5.17 -9.07
N GLU A 258 -1.23 -4.29 -8.91
CA GLU A 258 -1.23 -2.93 -9.43
C GLU A 258 -0.48 -1.99 -8.50
N VAL A 259 -0.13 -0.82 -9.05
CA VAL A 259 0.33 0.34 -8.27
C VAL A 259 -0.70 1.45 -8.36
N MET A 260 -1.21 1.90 -7.22
CA MET A 260 -2.21 2.97 -7.18
C MET A 260 -1.69 4.14 -6.36
N CYS A 261 -1.71 5.35 -6.91
CA CYS A 261 -1.27 6.55 -6.18
C CYS A 261 -1.89 7.83 -6.70
N GLN A 262 -1.75 8.89 -5.89
CA GLN A 262 -2.04 10.25 -6.31
C GLN A 262 -1.13 10.67 -7.46
N THR A 263 -1.73 11.28 -8.48
CA THR A 263 -1.04 11.91 -9.60
C THR A 263 -1.57 13.33 -9.84
N SER A 264 -0.95 14.05 -10.77
CA SER A 264 -1.38 15.40 -11.14
C SER A 264 -1.16 15.66 -12.63
N LEU A 265 -1.44 16.87 -13.08
CA LEU A 265 -1.03 17.28 -14.41
C LEU A 265 0.49 17.11 -14.56
N GLY A 266 0.93 16.71 -15.74
CA GLY A 266 2.34 16.48 -16.02
C GLY A 266 2.88 15.13 -15.54
N SER A 267 2.11 14.32 -14.79
CA SER A 267 2.53 12.96 -14.41
C SER A 267 2.69 12.08 -15.64
N LYS A 268 3.75 11.26 -15.64
CA LYS A 268 4.08 10.32 -16.72
C LYS A 268 4.20 8.92 -16.18
N ASP A 269 3.70 7.97 -16.94
CA ASP A 269 3.75 6.54 -16.66
C ASP A 269 5.12 5.91 -16.96
N GLY A 270 5.27 4.62 -16.67
CA GLY A 270 6.48 3.84 -16.90
C GLY A 270 6.92 3.71 -18.38
N GLN A 271 6.08 4.16 -19.31
CA GLN A 271 6.42 4.29 -20.73
C GLN A 271 6.72 5.74 -21.16
N GLY A 272 6.62 6.69 -20.22
CA GLY A 272 6.86 8.12 -20.46
C GLY A 272 5.67 8.86 -21.07
N LYS A 273 4.47 8.28 -21.05
CA LYS A 273 3.24 8.91 -21.51
C LYS A 273 2.54 9.64 -20.36
N TYR A 274 1.85 10.74 -20.67
CA TYR A 274 1.05 11.46 -19.68
C TYR A 274 -0.14 10.63 -19.21
N VAL A 275 -0.40 10.63 -17.91
CA VAL A 275 -1.49 9.84 -17.27
C VAL A 275 -2.87 10.49 -17.39
N SER A 276 -2.95 11.76 -17.84
CA SER A 276 -4.26 12.42 -18.02
C SER A 276 -5.08 11.71 -19.10
N ASN A 277 -6.42 11.77 -18.99
CA ASN A 277 -7.36 11.20 -19.97
C ASN A 277 -7.33 11.90 -21.35
N ALA A 278 -6.42 12.84 -21.58
CA ALA A 278 -6.23 13.47 -22.87
C ALA A 278 -5.56 12.48 -23.85
N ALA A 279 -6.02 12.44 -25.08
CA ALA A 279 -5.33 11.75 -26.14
C ALA A 279 -3.90 12.33 -26.28
N GLN A 280 -2.94 11.55 -26.69
CA GLN A 280 -1.53 11.93 -26.64
C GLN A 280 -1.08 12.62 -27.94
N THR A 281 -1.82 13.63 -28.40
CA THR A 281 -1.39 14.50 -29.51
C THR A 281 -0.43 15.60 -29.02
N ASP A 282 0.39 16.14 -29.92
CA ASP A 282 1.34 17.22 -29.55
C ASP A 282 0.61 18.46 -28.99
N GLU A 283 -0.60 18.75 -29.50
CA GLU A 283 -1.40 19.87 -29.01
C GLU A 283 -1.93 19.63 -27.59
N GLU A 284 -2.37 18.40 -27.29
CA GLU A 284 -2.83 18.02 -25.96
C GLU A 284 -1.68 17.95 -24.95
N ILE A 285 -0.54 17.41 -25.35
CA ILE A 285 0.70 17.42 -24.55
C ILE A 285 1.09 18.86 -24.21
N LYS A 286 1.06 19.76 -25.21
CA LYS A 286 1.35 21.16 -25.00
C LYS A 286 0.35 21.81 -24.02
N ALA A 287 -0.94 21.52 -24.17
CA ALA A 287 -1.97 22.05 -23.28
C ALA A 287 -1.78 21.59 -21.84
N ILE A 288 -1.46 20.31 -21.62
CA ILE A 288 -1.14 19.76 -20.28
C ILE A 288 0.08 20.50 -19.70
N THR A 289 1.12 20.66 -20.48
CA THR A 289 2.36 21.33 -20.04
C THR A 289 2.12 22.80 -19.73
N ASP A 290 1.36 23.49 -20.58
CA ASP A 290 1.02 24.91 -20.37
C ASP A 290 0.14 25.07 -19.11
N GLU A 291 -0.84 24.20 -18.90
CA GLU A 291 -1.68 24.19 -17.70
C GLU A 291 -0.85 23.88 -16.44
N GLU A 292 0.01 22.87 -16.47
CA GLU A 292 0.92 22.54 -15.37
C GLU A 292 1.81 23.74 -15.03
N ASN A 293 2.42 24.37 -16.01
CA ASN A 293 3.30 25.53 -15.80
C ASN A 293 2.51 26.75 -15.28
N SER A 294 1.27 26.95 -15.70
CA SER A 294 0.44 28.07 -15.23
C SER A 294 -0.05 27.90 -13.80
N THR A 295 -0.25 26.65 -13.37
CA THR A 295 -0.67 26.34 -11.99
C THR A 295 0.52 26.25 -11.03
N ALA A 296 1.71 26.37 -11.57
CA ALA A 296 2.95 26.13 -10.87
C ALA A 296 3.43 27.27 -9.99
N ASP A 297 2.70 28.20 -9.52
CA ASP A 297 3.16 29.12 -8.48
C ASP A 297 2.18 29.35 -7.34
N TYR A 298 2.68 29.52 -6.44
CA TYR A 298 2.89 29.07 -5.16
C TYR A 298 3.39 30.08 -4.18
N ARG A 299 2.96 31.30 -4.22
CA ARG A 299 3.30 32.33 -3.25
C ARG A 299 4.83 32.50 -3.06
N GLY A 300 5.61 32.13 -4.07
CA GLY A 300 7.06 32.25 -4.04
C GLY A 300 7.80 31.25 -3.16
N TYR A 301 7.11 30.21 -2.64
CA TYR A 301 7.73 29.20 -1.77
C TYR A 301 7.80 27.80 -2.38
N GLY A 302 7.35 27.62 -3.62
CA GLY A 302 7.41 26.32 -4.31
C GLY A 302 6.26 25.38 -4.02
N ARG A 303 5.19 25.83 -3.40
CA ARG A 303 4.01 24.99 -3.08
C ARG A 303 2.94 25.14 -4.11
N ILE A 304 2.40 24.01 -4.55
CA ILE A 304 1.16 23.96 -5.31
C ILE A 304 0.00 23.86 -4.36
N THR A 305 -0.83 24.89 -4.34
CA THR A 305 -2.05 24.94 -3.52
C THR A 305 -3.32 24.89 -4.34
N GLU A 306 -3.17 24.83 -5.65
CA GLU A 306 -4.23 24.77 -6.66
C GLU A 306 -3.88 23.73 -7.72
N GLY A 307 -4.77 23.52 -8.68
CA GLY A 307 -4.56 22.62 -9.81
C GLY A 307 -5.24 21.28 -9.64
N LYS A 308 -5.23 20.52 -10.72
CA LYS A 308 -5.87 19.21 -10.79
C LYS A 308 -5.08 18.16 -10.02
N GLU A 309 -5.79 17.38 -9.26
CA GLU A 309 -5.29 16.22 -8.55
C GLU A 309 -6.05 14.98 -9.04
N PHE A 310 -5.32 13.93 -9.31
CA PHE A 310 -5.87 12.66 -9.80
C PHE A 310 -5.48 11.50 -8.89
N LEU A 311 -6.20 10.40 -9.05
CA LEU A 311 -5.80 9.06 -8.61
C LEU A 311 -5.61 8.22 -9.87
N THR A 312 -4.47 7.56 -9.99
CA THR A 312 -4.15 6.69 -11.13
C THR A 312 -3.82 5.31 -10.65
N VAL A 313 -4.33 4.30 -11.34
CA VAL A 313 -3.90 2.91 -11.23
C VAL A 313 -2.96 2.59 -12.40
N PHE A 314 -1.84 1.96 -12.07
CA PHE A 314 -0.81 1.55 -13.02
C PHE A 314 -0.70 0.03 -13.03
N ASN A 315 -0.51 -0.54 -14.20
CA ASN A 315 -0.11 -1.93 -14.34
C ASN A 315 1.27 -2.12 -13.67
N GLY A 316 1.35 -3.02 -12.72
CA GLY A 316 2.56 -3.20 -11.91
C GLY A 316 3.76 -3.71 -12.70
N GLU A 317 3.54 -4.61 -13.67
CA GLU A 317 4.60 -5.18 -14.51
C GLU A 317 5.25 -4.13 -15.42
N THR A 318 4.46 -3.23 -15.98
CA THR A 318 4.91 -2.31 -17.06
C THR A 318 4.99 -0.85 -16.67
N GLY A 319 4.37 -0.47 -15.55
CA GLY A 319 4.20 0.92 -15.12
C GLY A 319 3.24 1.74 -15.99
N VAL A 320 2.48 1.13 -16.91
CA VAL A 320 1.52 1.82 -17.79
C VAL A 320 0.31 2.26 -16.99
N ALA A 321 -0.09 3.52 -17.13
CA ALA A 321 -1.34 4.00 -16.55
C ALA A 321 -2.54 3.30 -17.21
N MET A 322 -3.39 2.66 -16.39
CA MET A 322 -4.57 1.92 -16.86
C MET A 322 -5.83 2.77 -16.77
N ASP A 323 -6.03 3.45 -15.65
CA ASP A 323 -7.14 4.41 -15.49
C ASP A 323 -6.74 5.57 -14.58
N THR A 324 -7.36 6.72 -14.79
CA THR A 324 -7.12 7.95 -14.03
C THR A 324 -8.42 8.69 -13.78
N ILE A 325 -8.74 8.94 -12.53
CA ILE A 325 -9.91 9.69 -12.09
C ILE A 325 -9.50 10.93 -11.30
N ASN A 326 -10.40 11.88 -11.13
CA ASN A 326 -10.17 12.97 -10.19
C ASN A 326 -9.98 12.39 -8.78
N LEU A 327 -9.01 12.93 -8.04
CA LEU A 327 -8.74 12.46 -6.68
C LEU A 327 -10.01 12.58 -5.81
N PRO A 328 -10.52 11.47 -5.30
CA PRO A 328 -11.78 11.46 -4.57
C PRO A 328 -11.78 12.32 -3.30
N THR A 329 -10.66 12.32 -2.58
CA THR A 329 -10.45 13.17 -1.40
C THR A 329 -9.98 14.55 -1.85
N THR A 330 -10.91 15.36 -2.39
CA THR A 330 -10.60 16.62 -3.04
C THR A 330 -9.93 17.64 -2.10
N ARG A 331 -9.07 18.52 -2.66
CA ARG A 331 -8.50 19.65 -1.90
C ARG A 331 -9.58 20.62 -1.39
N GLY A 332 -10.73 20.67 -2.02
CA GLY A 332 -11.80 21.59 -1.68
C GLY A 332 -11.57 22.97 -2.26
N SER A 333 -11.73 24.00 -1.44
CA SER A 333 -11.54 25.38 -1.86
C SER A 333 -10.08 25.71 -2.13
N GLU A 334 -9.87 26.84 -2.79
CA GLU A 334 -8.56 27.40 -3.12
C GLU A 334 -7.57 27.31 -1.95
N ASN A 335 -6.35 26.93 -2.23
CA ASN A 335 -5.27 26.73 -1.28
C ASN A 335 -5.49 25.63 -0.22
N GLY A 336 -6.54 24.81 -0.34
CA GLY A 336 -6.85 23.76 0.63
C GLY A 336 -7.21 24.30 2.02
N VAL A 337 -7.65 25.56 2.09
CA VAL A 337 -7.94 26.26 3.35
C VAL A 337 -9.00 25.55 4.20
N ASP A 338 -9.83 24.75 3.60
CA ASP A 338 -10.84 23.94 4.30
C ASP A 338 -10.23 22.93 5.27
N TYR A 339 -8.99 22.49 5.03
CA TYR A 339 -8.26 21.57 5.91
C TYR A 339 -7.57 22.27 7.09
N GLY A 340 -7.59 23.59 7.15
CA GLY A 340 -7.18 24.33 8.35
C GLY A 340 -5.91 25.15 8.25
N ASP A 341 -5.31 25.23 7.07
CA ASP A 341 -4.30 26.23 6.74
C ASP A 341 -4.43 26.65 5.26
N ASP A 342 -3.70 27.70 4.88
CA ASP A 342 -3.75 28.26 3.53
C ASP A 342 -2.41 28.13 2.80
N PHE A 343 -1.55 27.25 3.28
CA PHE A 343 -0.21 27.04 2.73
C PHE A 343 0.08 25.57 2.38
N GLY A 344 -0.93 24.71 2.40
CA GLY A 344 -0.88 23.36 1.88
C GLY A 344 -0.35 22.29 2.85
N ASN A 345 -0.02 22.61 4.10
CA ASN A 345 0.43 21.59 5.04
C ASN A 345 -0.70 20.60 5.38
N ARG A 346 -1.86 21.12 5.83
CA ARG A 346 -2.98 20.28 6.27
C ARG A 346 -3.67 19.55 5.11
N SER A 347 -3.78 20.22 3.96
CA SER A 347 -4.40 19.65 2.77
C SER A 347 -3.53 18.65 2.02
N ASN A 348 -2.24 18.54 2.32
CA ASN A 348 -1.33 17.56 1.72
C ASN A 348 -0.96 16.42 2.67
N ARG A 349 -1.80 16.16 3.69
CA ARG A 349 -1.63 15.07 4.64
C ARG A 349 -2.53 13.90 4.26
N PHE A 350 -1.91 12.78 3.93
CA PHE A 350 -2.58 11.56 3.52
C PHE A 350 -2.12 10.38 4.37
N VAL A 351 -3.02 9.43 4.56
CA VAL A 351 -2.70 8.04 4.91
C VAL A 351 -3.54 7.12 4.03
N SER A 352 -3.03 5.94 3.72
CA SER A 352 -3.70 4.97 2.88
C SER A 352 -3.45 3.54 3.34
N ASP A 353 -4.37 2.65 3.02
CA ASP A 353 -4.27 1.22 3.30
C ASP A 353 -5.16 0.45 2.31
N VAL A 354 -5.09 -0.87 2.34
CA VAL A 354 -5.98 -1.77 1.60
C VAL A 354 -6.91 -2.45 2.58
N ALA A 355 -8.23 -2.41 2.33
CA ALA A 355 -9.23 -3.01 3.21
C ALA A 355 -10.32 -3.74 2.43
N TYR A 356 -10.83 -4.80 2.99
CA TYR A 356 -11.99 -5.56 2.48
C TYR A 356 -13.28 -5.01 3.10
N LEU A 357 -13.65 -3.79 2.67
CA LEU A 357 -14.79 -3.04 3.23
C LEU A 357 -16.14 -3.72 3.03
N ASP A 358 -16.28 -4.57 2.03
CA ASP A 358 -17.48 -5.39 1.78
C ASP A 358 -17.29 -6.87 2.19
N GLY A 359 -16.11 -7.22 2.70
CA GLY A 359 -15.73 -8.58 3.04
C GLY A 359 -15.31 -9.44 1.84
N GLU A 360 -15.38 -8.93 0.62
CA GLU A 360 -15.14 -9.70 -0.60
C GLU A 360 -13.97 -9.19 -1.43
N LYS A 361 -13.87 -7.87 -1.65
CA LYS A 361 -12.91 -7.23 -2.55
C LYS A 361 -11.98 -6.28 -1.83
N PRO A 362 -10.73 -6.15 -2.29
CA PRO A 362 -9.82 -5.14 -1.78
C PRO A 362 -10.23 -3.73 -2.28
N TYR A 363 -10.25 -2.78 -1.38
CA TYR A 363 -10.45 -1.36 -1.64
C TYR A 363 -9.19 -0.61 -1.26
N ALA A 364 -8.72 0.25 -2.16
CA ALA A 364 -7.70 1.24 -1.83
C ALA A 364 -8.35 2.36 -1.00
N ILE A 365 -7.93 2.53 0.25
CA ILE A 365 -8.44 3.60 1.11
C ILE A 365 -7.46 4.75 1.11
N TYR A 366 -7.98 5.95 0.87
CA TYR A 366 -7.24 7.20 0.98
C TYR A 366 -7.96 8.14 1.94
N LEU A 367 -7.25 8.53 2.99
CA LEU A 367 -7.66 9.59 3.90
C LEU A 367 -6.83 10.84 3.62
N ARG A 368 -7.47 12.01 3.62
CA ARG A 368 -6.86 13.32 3.55
C ARG A 368 -7.34 14.17 4.73
N GLY A 369 -6.40 14.83 5.42
CA GLY A 369 -6.73 15.78 6.47
C GLY A 369 -7.02 15.17 7.84
N TYR A 370 -6.02 14.62 8.48
CA TYR A 370 -6.14 13.98 9.80
C TYR A 370 -5.91 14.91 10.99
N TYR A 371 -5.56 16.18 10.74
CA TYR A 371 -5.31 17.17 11.78
C TYR A 371 -6.49 18.08 12.08
N PHE A 372 -6.48 18.68 13.27
CA PHE A 372 -7.22 19.90 13.49
C PHE A 372 -6.66 21.09 12.71
N GLY A 373 -7.56 21.95 12.26
CA GLY A 373 -7.19 23.15 11.54
C GLY A 373 -6.64 24.23 12.46
N ARG A 374 -5.76 25.07 11.90
CA ARG A 374 -5.17 26.23 12.61
C ARG A 374 -6.00 27.51 12.49
N ASN A 375 -6.85 27.62 11.47
CA ASN A 375 -7.62 28.81 11.13
C ASN A 375 -9.12 28.70 11.46
N GLY A 376 -9.51 27.72 12.28
CA GLY A 376 -10.91 27.44 12.64
C GLY A 376 -11.68 26.68 11.56
N LYS A 377 -11.06 26.35 10.43
CA LYS A 377 -11.56 25.41 9.44
C LYS A 377 -10.84 24.08 9.60
N GLN A 378 -11.52 23.02 9.33
CA GLN A 378 -10.97 21.67 9.39
C GLN A 378 -11.84 20.71 8.59
N ARG A 379 -11.22 19.76 7.95
CA ARG A 379 -11.88 18.75 7.12
C ARG A 379 -11.13 17.43 7.23
N THR A 380 -11.88 16.36 7.24
CA THR A 380 -11.39 15.00 7.04
C THR A 380 -12.20 14.40 5.91
N SER A 381 -11.53 13.86 4.91
CA SER A 381 -12.13 13.21 3.74
C SER A 381 -11.53 11.84 3.57
N ILE A 382 -12.36 10.81 3.42
CA ILE A 382 -11.93 9.42 3.24
C ILE A 382 -12.67 8.85 2.03
N ALA A 383 -11.96 8.08 1.20
CA ALA A 383 -12.54 7.36 0.09
C ALA A 383 -12.01 5.93 0.04
N GLY A 384 -12.90 4.97 -0.17
CA GLY A 384 -12.60 3.59 -0.54
C GLY A 384 -12.85 3.41 -2.04
N ILE A 385 -11.83 3.02 -2.78
CA ILE A 385 -11.81 2.92 -4.23
C ILE A 385 -11.58 1.47 -4.64
N SER A 386 -12.45 0.92 -5.47
CA SER A 386 -12.26 -0.38 -6.12
C SER A 386 -11.66 -0.21 -7.51
N TRP A 387 -10.94 -1.23 -7.94
CA TRP A 387 -10.47 -1.45 -9.29
C TRP A 387 -11.04 -2.77 -9.80
N ASP A 388 -11.58 -2.83 -11.02
CA ASP A 388 -12.19 -4.02 -11.61
C ASP A 388 -11.46 -4.52 -12.86
N GLY A 389 -10.20 -4.13 -13.04
CA GLY A 389 -9.41 -4.41 -14.24
C GLY A 389 -9.69 -3.45 -15.41
N THR A 390 -10.68 -2.54 -15.26
CA THR A 390 -11.11 -1.65 -16.34
C THR A 390 -11.31 -0.21 -15.88
N ALA A 391 -11.88 -0.01 -14.70
CA ALA A 391 -12.23 1.32 -14.19
C ALA A 391 -12.04 1.44 -12.68
N LEU A 392 -11.52 2.59 -12.26
CA LEU A 392 -11.51 3.02 -10.87
C LEU A 392 -12.90 3.51 -10.45
N SER A 393 -13.42 2.94 -9.37
CA SER A 393 -14.72 3.31 -8.81
C SER A 393 -14.58 3.74 -7.36
N PRO A 394 -14.75 5.04 -7.06
CA PRO A 394 -14.77 5.51 -5.67
C PRO A 394 -16.10 5.17 -5.03
N THR A 395 -16.20 3.93 -4.52
CA THR A 395 -17.42 3.30 -4.04
C THR A 395 -17.87 3.84 -2.70
N TYR A 396 -16.93 4.00 -1.78
CA TYR A 396 -17.21 4.43 -0.40
C TYR A 396 -16.66 5.83 -0.14
N ARG A 397 -17.46 6.68 0.50
CA ARG A 397 -17.12 8.07 0.76
C ARG A 397 -17.53 8.50 2.15
N PHE A 398 -16.63 9.24 2.78
CA PHE A 398 -16.89 9.98 4.01
C PHE A 398 -16.26 11.36 3.90
N ASP A 399 -17.02 12.39 4.24
CA ASP A 399 -16.51 13.77 4.29
C ASP A 399 -17.17 14.54 5.41
N THR A 400 -16.39 15.33 6.10
CA THR A 400 -16.87 16.16 7.21
C THR A 400 -17.38 17.53 6.75
N GLN A 401 -17.19 17.89 5.48
CA GLN A 401 -17.60 19.17 4.92
C GLN A 401 -18.96 19.06 4.21
N LYS A 402 -19.90 19.89 4.63
CA LYS A 402 -21.23 19.95 4.01
C LYS A 402 -21.17 20.27 2.52
N GLY A 403 -21.91 19.48 1.74
CA GLY A 403 -22.00 19.61 0.28
C GLY A 403 -20.97 18.77 -0.47
N GLN A 404 -20.08 18.06 0.23
CA GLN A 404 -19.23 17.05 -0.35
C GLN A 404 -19.93 15.69 -0.37
N GLU A 405 -19.53 14.83 -1.30
CA GLU A 405 -19.98 13.44 -1.34
C GLU A 405 -19.53 12.70 -0.07
N GLY A 406 -20.40 11.88 0.52
CA GLY A 406 -20.13 11.19 1.79
C GLY A 406 -20.44 12.03 3.04
N TYR A 407 -20.84 13.29 2.90
CA TYR A 407 -21.28 14.10 4.04
C TYR A 407 -22.65 13.62 4.56
N PHE A 408 -22.81 13.64 5.87
CA PHE A 408 -24.10 13.50 6.55
C PHE A 408 -24.20 14.52 7.70
N ASP A 409 -25.44 14.80 8.14
CA ASP A 409 -25.64 15.75 9.24
C ASP A 409 -24.99 15.25 10.54
N GLY A 410 -24.04 16.02 11.06
CA GLY A 410 -23.23 15.63 12.21
C GLY A 410 -21.83 15.11 11.86
N ALA A 411 -21.48 14.89 10.59
CA ALA A 411 -20.16 14.40 10.19
C ALA A 411 -19.01 15.28 10.68
N TYR A 412 -19.25 16.57 10.83
CA TYR A 412 -18.24 17.53 11.31
C TYR A 412 -17.65 17.20 12.69
N GLN A 413 -18.37 16.48 13.54
CA GLN A 413 -17.88 16.11 14.87
C GLN A 413 -16.64 15.18 14.84
N TYR A 414 -16.40 14.52 13.70
CA TYR A 414 -15.32 13.54 13.53
C TYR A 414 -14.02 14.12 13.00
N VAL A 415 -13.97 15.43 12.70
CA VAL A 415 -12.76 16.06 12.16
C VAL A 415 -11.59 15.96 13.14
N GLY A 416 -10.37 15.86 12.61
CA GLY A 416 -9.14 15.94 13.36
C GLY A 416 -8.90 14.78 14.32
N ASN A 417 -9.57 13.64 14.13
CA ASN A 417 -9.40 12.43 14.93
C ASN A 417 -8.50 11.38 14.25
N GLY A 418 -7.81 11.75 13.19
CA GLY A 418 -6.88 10.89 12.50
C GLY A 418 -5.48 10.87 13.11
N ASN A 419 -4.60 10.05 12.53
CA ASN A 419 -3.24 9.83 12.99
C ASN A 419 -2.25 9.89 11.81
N HIS A 420 -0.95 9.84 12.09
CA HIS A 420 0.11 9.73 11.07
C HIS A 420 0.15 8.38 10.39
N ASN A 421 -0.51 7.39 10.94
CA ASN A 421 -0.72 6.07 10.34
C ASN A 421 -2.18 5.66 10.45
N CYS A 422 -2.54 4.63 9.70
CA CYS A 422 -3.81 3.94 9.80
C CYS A 422 -3.56 2.43 9.91
N THR A 423 -4.60 1.69 10.16
CA THR A 423 -4.60 0.24 10.13
C THR A 423 -5.97 -0.27 9.75
N VAL A 424 -6.02 -1.51 9.34
CA VAL A 424 -7.22 -2.19 8.91
C VAL A 424 -7.38 -3.48 9.74
N ALA A 425 -8.56 -3.75 10.20
CA ALA A 425 -8.91 -4.99 10.89
C ALA A 425 -10.42 -5.18 10.94
N ASP A 426 -10.88 -6.42 10.89
CA ASP A 426 -12.24 -6.81 11.28
C ASP A 426 -12.32 -6.80 12.81
N VAL A 427 -12.80 -5.69 13.40
CA VAL A 427 -12.77 -5.49 14.86
C VAL A 427 -14.00 -6.03 15.58
N ASP A 428 -15.04 -6.43 14.87
CA ASP A 428 -16.25 -7.00 15.44
C ASP A 428 -16.62 -8.38 14.91
N ASN A 429 -15.76 -8.95 14.05
CA ASN A 429 -15.89 -10.27 13.46
C ASN A 429 -17.14 -10.43 12.58
N ASP A 430 -17.49 -9.40 11.82
CA ASP A 430 -18.57 -9.44 10.83
C ASP A 430 -18.11 -9.88 9.43
N GLY A 431 -16.80 -10.09 9.25
CA GLY A 431 -16.17 -10.48 8.00
C GLY A 431 -15.79 -9.32 7.08
N LYS A 432 -16.05 -8.08 7.48
CA LYS A 432 -15.62 -6.87 6.80
C LYS A 432 -14.52 -6.18 7.59
N ASP A 433 -13.66 -5.50 6.89
CA ASP A 433 -12.61 -4.74 7.54
C ASP A 433 -13.10 -3.34 7.93
N GLU A 434 -12.76 -2.90 9.13
CA GLU A 434 -12.82 -1.52 9.54
C GLU A 434 -11.51 -0.80 9.22
N PHE A 435 -11.64 0.47 8.84
CA PHE A 435 -10.52 1.39 8.69
C PHE A 435 -10.36 2.24 9.95
N ILE A 436 -9.23 2.09 10.64
CA ILE A 436 -8.95 2.78 11.89
C ILE A 436 -7.83 3.80 11.69
N THR A 437 -8.08 5.04 12.09
CA THR A 437 -7.11 6.12 12.04
C THR A 437 -7.16 6.95 13.34
N GLY A 438 -6.20 6.74 14.22
CA GLY A 438 -6.17 7.42 15.52
C GLY A 438 -7.39 7.13 16.38
N ALA A 439 -8.17 8.17 16.63
CA ALA A 439 -9.37 8.12 17.47
C ALA A 439 -10.65 7.71 16.75
N LEU A 440 -10.60 7.47 15.42
CA LEU A 440 -11.74 7.22 14.55
C LEU A 440 -11.65 5.84 13.91
N CYS A 441 -12.73 5.08 14.03
CA CYS A 441 -12.97 3.82 13.32
C CYS A 441 -14.13 3.99 12.35
N MET A 442 -13.93 3.54 11.12
CA MET A 442 -14.91 3.62 10.03
C MET A 442 -15.30 2.23 9.57
N GLU A 443 -16.56 2.03 9.27
CA GLU A 443 -17.12 0.77 8.76
C GLU A 443 -18.02 0.99 7.54
N VAL A 444 -18.30 -0.06 6.80
CA VAL A 444 -19.45 -0.13 5.90
C VAL A 444 -20.59 -0.81 6.65
N ASN A 445 -21.58 -0.01 7.05
CA ASN A 445 -22.70 -0.45 7.86
C ASN A 445 -23.71 -1.32 7.06
N ASP A 446 -24.76 -1.81 7.74
CA ASP A 446 -25.80 -2.64 7.13
C ASP A 446 -26.60 -1.93 5.99
N ASP A 447 -26.60 -0.61 5.98
CA ASP A 447 -27.21 0.20 4.90
C ASP A 447 -26.25 0.40 3.71
N ASN A 448 -25.09 -0.25 3.71
CA ASN A 448 -24.00 -0.11 2.75
C ASN A 448 -23.46 1.33 2.66
N GLU A 449 -23.45 2.03 3.78
CA GLU A 449 -22.90 3.38 3.90
C GLU A 449 -21.58 3.35 4.69
N PHE A 450 -20.57 4.07 4.21
CA PHE A 450 -19.28 4.21 4.92
C PHE A 450 -19.42 5.25 6.02
N ARG A 451 -19.45 4.79 7.28
CA ARG A 451 -19.79 5.59 8.46
C ARG A 451 -18.81 5.34 9.61
N PRO A 452 -18.70 6.31 10.54
CA PRO A 452 -18.00 6.07 11.80
C PRO A 452 -18.71 4.98 12.62
N LYS A 453 -17.99 3.89 12.90
CA LYS A 453 -18.43 2.86 13.84
C LYS A 453 -18.32 3.38 15.28
N TRP A 454 -17.17 3.97 15.61
CA TRP A 454 -16.94 4.65 16.88
C TRP A 454 -15.88 5.76 16.73
N CYS A 455 -15.87 6.67 17.70
CA CYS A 455 -14.83 7.68 17.83
C CYS A 455 -14.59 7.94 19.32
N THR A 456 -13.32 7.94 19.75
CA THR A 456 -12.95 8.24 21.13
C THR A 456 -12.88 9.73 21.40
N TYR A 457 -12.84 10.56 20.35
CA TYR A 457 -12.69 12.03 20.41
C TYR A 457 -11.41 12.50 21.13
N LEU A 458 -10.39 11.66 21.23
CA LEU A 458 -9.10 12.01 21.81
C LEU A 458 -8.25 12.87 20.88
N GLN A 459 -8.77 13.16 19.68
CA GLN A 459 -8.13 13.97 18.68
C GLN A 459 -6.93 13.27 18.01
N HIS A 460 -6.09 14.07 17.35
CA HIS A 460 -4.93 13.58 16.62
C HIS A 460 -3.91 12.92 17.56
N GLY A 461 -3.45 11.73 17.16
CA GLY A 461 -2.35 10.98 17.78
C GLY A 461 -1.19 10.79 16.81
N ASP A 462 -0.03 10.34 17.30
CA ASP A 462 1.17 10.14 16.49
C ASP A 462 1.41 8.66 16.16
N ALA A 463 0.88 7.73 16.96
CA ALA A 463 1.05 6.29 16.76
C ALA A 463 -0.24 5.53 17.07
N LEU A 464 -0.50 4.51 16.27
CA LEU A 464 -1.65 3.62 16.39
C LEU A 464 -1.18 2.18 16.23
N HIS A 465 -1.65 1.32 17.14
CA HIS A 465 -1.47 -0.12 17.04
C HIS A 465 -2.77 -0.80 17.43
N ILE A 466 -3.22 -1.73 16.61
CA ILE A 466 -4.40 -2.57 16.85
C ILE A 466 -3.93 -3.99 17.14
N GLY A 467 -4.59 -4.64 18.06
CA GLY A 467 -4.32 -6.02 18.41
C GLY A 467 -5.34 -6.55 19.42
N ASN A 468 -5.48 -7.85 19.50
CA ASN A 468 -6.24 -8.49 20.54
C ASN A 468 -5.37 -8.58 21.80
N TYR A 469 -5.57 -7.66 22.75
CA TYR A 469 -4.81 -7.57 23.99
C TYR A 469 -5.50 -8.24 25.18
N ASP A 470 -6.74 -8.71 25.00
CA ASP A 470 -7.51 -9.42 26.04
C ASP A 470 -7.76 -10.85 25.53
N PRO A 471 -6.91 -11.82 25.90
CA PRO A 471 -6.94 -13.18 25.37
C PRO A 471 -8.14 -14.00 25.88
#